data_8e427ebba792c7327ded9bae685cb974
#
_entry.id   8e427ebba792c7327ded9bae685cb974
#
_cell.length_a   1.000
_cell.length_b   1.000
_cell.length_c   1.000
_cell.angle_alpha   90.00
_cell.angle_beta   90.00
_cell.angle_gamma   90.00
#
_symmetry.space_group_name_H-M   'P 1'
#
loop_
_entity.id
_entity.type
_entity.pdbx_description
1 polymer ?
#
loop_
_entity_poly.entity_id
_entity_poly.type
_entity_poly.pdbx_seq_one_letter_code
_entity_poly.pdbx_strand_id
1 'polypeptide(L)'
;GHAAKTMVHALTTLPHDLMVAFPVADRERVTLTAMSLTDRPRPKLELVADALGRHLFAFVWMMRDDLSTNRREAIGEMLVHASGATLLGWSIALEDSGLALVRFTFDLRDGGHMPDAQALDQKIEQMLRGWVHAVEQGLADLGEGNRAAVLAQRYAPGLPISYRESAGPAEAAKDIVELHRLGGPGERSVRFYRAEGDDARTLRVKIYSPEPLVL
;
A
#
# COMPACT_ATOMS: atom_id res chain seq x y z
N GLY A 1 8.01 -11.30 -28.76
CA GLY A 1 6.76 -10.63 -28.48
C GLY A 1 6.77 -9.98 -27.10
N HIS A 2 5.75 -9.20 -26.79
CA HIS A 2 5.62 -8.43 -25.56
C HIS A 2 5.66 -9.33 -24.31
N ALA A 3 4.95 -10.47 -24.34
CA ALA A 3 4.94 -11.46 -23.26
C ALA A 3 6.33 -12.02 -22.89
N ALA A 4 7.22 -12.21 -23.88
CA ALA A 4 8.57 -12.70 -23.62
C ALA A 4 9.44 -11.63 -22.90
N LYS A 5 9.27 -10.36 -23.22
CA LYS A 5 9.97 -9.26 -22.52
C LYS A 5 9.48 -9.13 -21.09
N THR A 6 8.18 -9.22 -20.86
CA THR A 6 7.56 -9.18 -19.52
C THR A 6 8.02 -10.36 -18.67
N MET A 7 8.12 -11.57 -19.25
CA MET A 7 8.63 -12.75 -18.58
C MET A 7 10.10 -12.61 -18.18
N VAL A 8 10.95 -12.08 -19.07
CA VAL A 8 12.36 -11.84 -18.77
C VAL A 8 12.49 -10.78 -17.66
N HIS A 9 11.68 -9.73 -17.69
CA HIS A 9 11.71 -8.70 -16.66
C HIS A 9 11.24 -9.25 -15.30
N ALA A 10 10.16 -10.02 -15.25
CA ALA A 10 9.69 -10.68 -14.02
C ALA A 10 10.75 -11.63 -13.44
N LEU A 11 11.46 -12.37 -14.30
CA LEU A 11 12.54 -13.29 -13.87
C LEU A 11 13.78 -12.55 -13.39
N THR A 12 14.07 -11.33 -13.89
CA THR A 12 15.23 -10.54 -13.45
C THR A 12 14.99 -9.80 -12.13
N THR A 13 13.75 -9.49 -11.79
CA THR A 13 13.37 -8.92 -10.49
C THR A 13 13.29 -9.95 -9.37
N LEU A 14 13.00 -11.22 -9.73
CA LEU A 14 13.03 -12.34 -8.79
C LEU A 14 14.47 -12.87 -8.67
N PRO A 15 14.99 -13.13 -7.44
CA PRO A 15 16.37 -13.63 -7.27
C PRO A 15 16.52 -15.02 -7.87
N HIS A 16 17.33 -15.12 -8.91
CA HIS A 16 17.50 -16.33 -9.69
C HIS A 16 17.95 -17.53 -8.84
N ASP A 17 18.87 -17.29 -7.91
CA ASP A 17 19.42 -18.31 -7.03
C ASP A 17 18.36 -18.91 -6.09
N LEU A 18 17.39 -18.12 -5.66
CA LEU A 18 16.29 -18.59 -4.83
C LEU A 18 15.24 -19.36 -5.65
N MET A 19 14.97 -18.90 -6.87
CA MET A 19 13.98 -19.56 -7.74
C MET A 19 14.36 -21.02 -8.06
N VAL A 20 15.66 -21.34 -8.08
CA VAL A 20 16.13 -22.72 -8.29
C VAL A 20 15.78 -23.63 -7.10
N ALA A 21 15.75 -23.10 -5.90
CA ALA A 21 15.43 -23.84 -4.67
C ALA A 21 13.94 -24.11 -4.47
N PHE A 22 13.06 -23.47 -5.27
CA PHE A 22 11.61 -23.61 -5.12
C PHE A 22 11.05 -24.79 -5.92
N PRO A 23 9.98 -25.43 -5.45
CA PRO A 23 9.20 -26.36 -6.24
C PRO A 23 8.75 -25.74 -7.57
N VAL A 24 8.67 -26.55 -8.64
CA VAL A 24 8.35 -26.05 -9.99
C VAL A 24 7.02 -25.29 -10.02
N ALA A 25 5.99 -25.83 -9.36
CA ALA A 25 4.67 -25.20 -9.31
C ALA A 25 4.69 -23.83 -8.63
N ASP A 26 5.49 -23.65 -7.58
CA ASP A 26 5.62 -22.37 -6.87
C ASP A 26 6.39 -21.35 -7.71
N ARG A 27 7.43 -21.77 -8.43
CA ARG A 27 8.14 -20.90 -9.38
C ARG A 27 7.20 -20.37 -10.47
N GLU A 28 6.41 -21.26 -11.04
CA GLU A 28 5.43 -20.89 -12.06
C GLU A 28 4.40 -19.90 -11.50
N ARG A 29 3.83 -20.19 -10.34
CA ARG A 29 2.84 -19.34 -9.67
C ARG A 29 3.39 -17.94 -9.37
N VAL A 30 4.57 -17.83 -8.75
CA VAL A 30 5.20 -16.54 -8.43
C VAL A 30 5.52 -15.75 -9.69
N THR A 31 6.03 -16.42 -10.73
CA THR A 31 6.35 -15.78 -12.02
C THR A 31 5.09 -15.24 -12.71
N LEU A 32 4.02 -16.05 -12.77
CA LEU A 32 2.74 -15.63 -13.36
C LEU A 32 2.13 -14.45 -12.57
N THR A 33 2.22 -14.49 -11.25
CA THR A 33 1.79 -13.37 -10.40
C THR A 33 2.57 -12.11 -10.76
N ALA A 34 3.90 -12.14 -10.77
CA ALA A 34 4.73 -10.99 -11.11
C ALA A 34 4.39 -10.43 -12.51
N MET A 35 4.19 -11.29 -13.50
CA MET A 35 3.78 -10.88 -14.85
C MET A 35 2.41 -10.20 -14.85
N SER A 36 1.44 -10.74 -14.11
CA SER A 36 0.09 -10.16 -14.03
C SER A 36 0.08 -8.77 -13.38
N LEU A 37 0.99 -8.54 -12.45
CA LEU A 37 1.12 -7.28 -11.74
C LEU A 37 1.79 -6.18 -12.59
N THR A 38 2.57 -6.54 -13.60
CA THR A 38 3.11 -5.58 -14.58
C THR A 38 2.00 -4.92 -15.39
N ASP A 39 0.96 -5.69 -15.77
CA ASP A 39 -0.17 -5.17 -16.54
C ASP A 39 -1.23 -4.49 -15.66
N ARG A 40 -1.40 -4.99 -14.42
CA ARG A 40 -2.39 -4.49 -13.46
C ARG A 40 -1.77 -4.36 -12.07
N PRO A 41 -1.04 -3.28 -11.80
CA PRO A 41 -0.38 -3.06 -10.52
C PRO A 41 -1.40 -3.05 -9.37
N ARG A 42 -1.15 -3.87 -8.35
CA ARG A 42 -1.94 -3.95 -7.12
C ARG A 42 -1.12 -4.61 -6.02
N PRO A 43 -1.48 -4.39 -4.74
CA PRO A 43 -0.90 -5.16 -3.65
C PRO A 43 -1.12 -6.67 -3.85
N LYS A 44 -0.09 -7.46 -3.55
CA LYS A 44 -0.16 -8.92 -3.64
C LYS A 44 0.87 -9.58 -2.74
N LEU A 45 0.47 -10.63 -2.05
CA LEU A 45 1.36 -11.54 -1.32
C LEU A 45 1.44 -12.88 -2.03
N GLU A 46 2.66 -13.40 -2.16
CA GLU A 46 2.94 -14.79 -2.47
C GLU A 46 3.85 -15.39 -1.39
N LEU A 47 3.52 -16.59 -0.93
CA LEU A 47 4.29 -17.33 0.04
C LEU A 47 4.83 -18.60 -0.59
N VAL A 48 6.12 -18.88 -0.38
CA VAL A 48 6.79 -20.08 -0.88
C VAL A 48 7.68 -20.67 0.19
N ALA A 49 7.58 -21.96 0.46
CA ALA A 49 8.57 -22.68 1.24
C ALA A 49 9.64 -23.30 0.30
N ASP A 50 10.87 -23.38 0.79
CA ASP A 50 11.89 -24.16 0.07
C ASP A 50 11.52 -25.66 0.02
N ALA A 51 12.13 -26.39 -0.89
CA ALA A 51 11.84 -27.84 -1.09
C ALA A 51 12.10 -28.69 0.16
N LEU A 52 12.88 -28.18 1.12
CA LEU A 52 13.21 -28.84 2.39
C LEU A 52 12.33 -28.39 3.55
N GLY A 53 11.43 -27.43 3.32
CA GLY A 53 10.55 -26.86 4.36
C GLY A 53 11.30 -26.15 5.48
N ARG A 54 12.51 -25.67 5.27
CA ARG A 54 13.35 -24.99 6.25
C ARG A 54 13.15 -23.49 6.29
N HIS A 55 12.82 -22.91 5.10
CA HIS A 55 12.65 -21.47 4.95
C HIS A 55 11.32 -21.16 4.30
N LEU A 56 10.73 -20.06 4.75
CA LEU A 56 9.57 -19.44 4.13
C LEU A 56 10.01 -18.11 3.50
N PHE A 57 9.62 -17.92 2.25
CA PHE A 57 9.82 -16.69 1.51
C PHE A 57 8.48 -16.02 1.27
N ALA A 58 8.37 -14.75 1.66
CA ALA A 58 7.21 -13.93 1.38
C ALA A 58 7.58 -12.85 0.37
N PHE A 59 6.88 -12.81 -0.75
CA PHE A 59 6.99 -11.81 -1.79
C PHE A 59 5.79 -10.88 -1.67
N VAL A 60 6.03 -9.61 -1.32
CA VAL A 60 5.00 -8.61 -1.12
C VAL A 60 5.19 -7.51 -2.15
N TRP A 61 4.32 -7.47 -3.14
CA TRP A 61 4.23 -6.35 -4.08
C TRP A 61 3.33 -5.27 -3.51
N MET A 62 3.75 -4.03 -3.64
CA MET A 62 2.98 -2.86 -3.25
C MET A 62 3.31 -1.67 -4.15
N MET A 63 2.46 -0.65 -4.17
CA MET A 63 2.81 0.58 -4.88
C MET A 63 4.04 1.20 -4.23
N ARG A 64 4.95 1.76 -5.04
CA ARG A 64 6.19 2.39 -4.55
C ARG A 64 5.90 3.49 -3.54
N ASP A 65 4.84 4.27 -3.76
CA ASP A 65 4.42 5.36 -2.88
C ASP A 65 3.87 4.85 -1.53
N ASP A 66 3.49 3.58 -1.46
CA ASP A 66 3.04 2.93 -0.23
C ASP A 66 4.18 2.30 0.56
N LEU A 67 5.38 2.21 0.00
CA LEU A 67 6.55 1.65 0.65
C LEU A 67 7.09 2.64 1.69
N SER A 68 6.97 2.28 2.96
CA SER A 68 7.59 2.99 4.08
C SER A 68 8.21 1.99 5.07
N THR A 69 9.12 2.46 5.90
CA THR A 69 9.73 1.62 6.95
C THR A 69 8.67 1.03 7.87
N ASN A 70 7.73 1.85 8.34
CA ASN A 70 6.66 1.41 9.24
C ASN A 70 5.76 0.34 8.61
N ARG A 71 5.39 0.50 7.32
CA ARG A 71 4.57 -0.50 6.61
C ARG A 71 5.33 -1.79 6.40
N ARG A 72 6.59 -1.72 5.99
CA ARG A 72 7.44 -2.90 5.83
C ARG A 72 7.57 -3.67 7.16
N GLU A 73 7.81 -2.95 8.26
CA GLU A 73 7.90 -3.54 9.60
C GLU A 73 6.59 -4.18 10.03
N ALA A 74 5.47 -3.47 9.90
CA ALA A 74 4.15 -4.01 10.23
C ALA A 74 3.78 -5.27 9.42
N ILE A 75 4.15 -5.33 8.13
CA ILE A 75 3.98 -6.53 7.31
C ILE A 75 4.89 -7.66 7.80
N GLY A 76 6.16 -7.37 8.10
CA GLY A 76 7.10 -8.35 8.65
C GLY A 76 6.61 -8.95 9.97
N GLU A 77 6.15 -8.12 10.90
CA GLU A 77 5.56 -8.56 12.18
C GLU A 77 4.30 -9.41 11.99
N MET A 78 3.41 -9.01 11.07
CA MET A 78 2.21 -9.79 10.73
C MET A 78 2.58 -11.18 10.21
N LEU A 79 3.60 -11.28 9.34
CA LEU A 79 4.08 -12.55 8.78
C LEU A 79 4.77 -13.41 9.85
N VAL A 80 5.59 -12.83 10.74
CA VAL A 80 6.18 -13.51 11.89
C VAL A 80 5.09 -14.09 12.78
N HIS A 81 4.10 -13.28 13.15
CA HIS A 81 3.01 -13.72 14.03
C HIS A 81 2.19 -14.85 13.41
N ALA A 82 1.89 -14.75 12.11
CA ALA A 82 1.08 -15.74 11.42
C ALA A 82 1.81 -17.06 11.15
N SER A 83 3.14 -17.03 10.95
CA SER A 83 3.93 -18.23 10.65
C SER A 83 4.57 -18.85 11.88
N GLY A 84 4.69 -18.12 12.99
CA GLY A 84 5.50 -18.51 14.15
C GLY A 84 7.00 -18.63 13.82
N ALA A 85 7.44 -18.11 12.68
CA ALA A 85 8.80 -18.25 12.17
C ALA A 85 9.69 -17.07 12.59
N THR A 86 11.00 -17.28 12.59
CA THR A 86 11.98 -16.24 12.87
C THR A 86 12.33 -15.48 11.58
N LEU A 87 12.20 -14.14 11.56
CA LEU A 87 12.61 -13.32 10.43
C LEU A 87 14.14 -13.31 10.34
N LEU A 88 14.70 -13.81 9.22
CA LEU A 88 16.12 -13.81 8.92
C LEU A 88 16.58 -12.52 8.23
N GLY A 89 15.71 -11.91 7.42
CA GLY A 89 16.05 -10.69 6.71
C GLY A 89 15.00 -10.33 5.66
N TRP A 90 15.24 -9.19 5.03
CA TRP A 90 14.39 -8.67 3.96
C TRP A 90 15.22 -7.95 2.89
N SER A 91 14.64 -7.79 1.71
CA SER A 91 15.21 -6.98 0.63
C SER A 91 14.11 -6.28 -0.15
N ILE A 92 14.47 -5.20 -0.85
CA ILE A 92 13.55 -4.42 -1.68
C ILE A 92 14.11 -4.40 -3.11
N ALA A 93 13.23 -4.65 -4.08
CA ALA A 93 13.48 -4.36 -5.49
C ALA A 93 12.42 -3.38 -5.98
N LEU A 94 12.86 -2.34 -6.70
CA LEU A 94 11.97 -1.36 -7.32
C LEU A 94 11.76 -1.75 -8.77
N GLU A 95 10.50 -1.78 -9.22
CA GLU A 95 10.14 -2.15 -10.58
C GLU A 95 9.79 -0.90 -11.41
N ASP A 96 10.00 -0.97 -12.71
CA ASP A 96 9.65 0.13 -13.64
C ASP A 96 8.14 0.36 -13.75
N SER A 97 7.34 -0.66 -13.38
CA SER A 97 5.87 -0.61 -13.31
C SER A 97 5.31 0.34 -12.24
N GLY A 98 6.16 0.91 -11.38
CA GLY A 98 5.75 1.72 -10.22
C GLY A 98 5.46 0.86 -8.98
N LEU A 99 5.69 -0.44 -9.05
CA LEU A 99 5.66 -1.36 -7.92
C LEU A 99 7.01 -1.41 -7.19
N ALA A 100 6.96 -1.76 -5.92
CA ALA A 100 8.07 -2.24 -5.13
C ALA A 100 7.78 -3.68 -4.71
N LEU A 101 8.77 -4.54 -4.84
CA LEU A 101 8.75 -5.90 -4.30
C LEU A 101 9.55 -5.92 -3.01
N VAL A 102 8.89 -6.18 -1.89
CA VAL A 102 9.56 -6.50 -0.62
C VAL A 102 9.57 -8.00 -0.44
N ARG A 103 10.74 -8.57 -0.27
CA ARG A 103 10.93 -9.98 0.00
C ARG A 103 11.37 -10.16 1.45
N PHE A 104 10.68 -11.02 2.19
CA PHE A 104 11.06 -11.47 3.52
C PHE A 104 11.52 -12.93 3.46
N THR A 105 12.49 -13.27 4.30
CA THR A 105 12.99 -14.65 4.48
C THR A 105 12.85 -15.02 5.95
N PHE A 106 12.23 -16.15 6.21
CA PHE A 106 11.99 -16.66 7.57
C PHE A 106 12.57 -18.05 7.74
N ASP A 107 12.99 -18.37 8.96
CA ASP A 107 13.40 -19.69 9.40
C ASP A 107 12.20 -20.44 9.99
N LEU A 108 11.87 -21.60 9.42
CA LEU A 108 10.77 -22.46 9.87
C LEU A 108 11.20 -23.55 10.86
N ARG A 109 12.52 -23.74 11.10
CA ARG A 109 13.04 -24.91 11.81
C ARG A 109 12.64 -24.97 13.29
N ASP A 110 12.40 -23.83 13.90
CA ASP A 110 12.07 -23.73 15.34
C ASP A 110 10.55 -23.60 15.59
N GLY A 111 9.75 -24.41 14.89
CA GLY A 111 8.31 -24.47 15.09
C GLY A 111 7.49 -23.57 14.17
N GLY A 112 8.14 -22.92 13.22
CA GLY A 112 7.45 -22.15 12.18
C GLY A 112 6.68 -23.06 11.21
N HIS A 113 5.64 -22.50 10.60
CA HIS A 113 4.79 -23.22 9.63
C HIS A 113 4.35 -22.29 8.48
N MET A 114 3.85 -22.91 7.40
CA MET A 114 3.21 -22.18 6.30
C MET A 114 1.87 -21.63 6.79
N PRO A 115 1.68 -20.30 6.82
CA PRO A 115 0.42 -19.71 7.22
C PRO A 115 -0.60 -19.73 6.08
N ASP A 116 -1.86 -19.36 6.39
CA ASP A 116 -2.88 -19.17 5.36
C ASP A 116 -2.53 -17.96 4.47
N ALA A 117 -2.01 -18.28 3.28
CA ALA A 117 -1.56 -17.28 2.31
C ALA A 117 -2.71 -16.39 1.81
N GLN A 118 -3.92 -16.94 1.65
CA GLN A 118 -5.07 -16.18 1.17
C GLN A 118 -5.56 -15.17 2.21
N ALA A 119 -5.67 -15.58 3.46
CA ALA A 119 -6.07 -14.70 4.53
C ALA A 119 -5.06 -13.57 4.76
N LEU A 120 -3.76 -13.87 4.67
CA LEU A 120 -2.70 -12.87 4.77
C LEU A 120 -2.66 -11.92 3.58
N ASP A 121 -2.83 -12.42 2.36
CA ASP A 121 -2.92 -11.59 1.15
C ASP A 121 -4.03 -10.55 1.29
N GLN A 122 -5.22 -10.98 1.73
CA GLN A 122 -6.35 -10.07 1.99
C GLN A 122 -6.05 -9.03 3.08
N LYS A 123 -5.41 -9.42 4.18
CA LYS A 123 -5.03 -8.49 5.24
C LYS A 123 -4.00 -7.47 4.77
N ILE A 124 -2.99 -7.92 4.02
CA ILE A 124 -1.96 -7.05 3.45
C ILE A 124 -2.59 -6.12 2.40
N GLU A 125 -3.46 -6.64 1.54
CA GLU A 125 -4.20 -5.81 0.59
C GLU A 125 -5.02 -4.73 1.30
N GLN A 126 -5.72 -5.06 2.39
CA GLN A 126 -6.47 -4.09 3.19
C GLN A 126 -5.54 -3.04 3.82
N MET A 127 -4.40 -3.46 4.37
CA MET A 127 -3.40 -2.55 4.96
C MET A 127 -2.79 -1.62 3.90
N LEU A 128 -2.58 -2.14 2.69
CA LEU A 128 -2.00 -1.43 1.55
C LEU A 128 -3.05 -0.83 0.61
N ARG A 129 -4.34 -0.95 0.93
CA ARG A 129 -5.39 -0.19 0.24
C ARG A 129 -5.00 1.26 0.32
N GLY A 130 -4.55 1.77 -0.84
CA GLY A 130 -3.81 3.00 -0.93
C GLY A 130 -4.61 4.18 -0.43
N TRP A 131 -3.92 5.29 -0.21
CA TRP A 131 -4.44 6.57 0.22
C TRP A 131 -5.77 6.96 -0.43
N VAL A 132 -5.89 6.78 -1.76
CA VAL A 132 -7.12 7.11 -2.51
C VAL A 132 -8.33 6.33 -2.00
N HIS A 133 -8.19 5.03 -1.76
CA HIS A 133 -9.29 4.21 -1.26
C HIS A 133 -9.66 4.53 0.19
N ALA A 134 -8.68 4.83 1.03
CA ALA A 134 -8.95 5.26 2.40
C ALA A 134 -9.69 6.61 2.44
N VAL A 135 -9.34 7.53 1.53
CA VAL A 135 -10.07 8.80 1.35
C VAL A 135 -11.47 8.57 0.80
N GLU A 136 -11.64 7.65 -0.16
CA GLU A 136 -12.95 7.25 -0.68
C GLU A 136 -13.87 6.77 0.43
N GLN A 137 -13.36 5.91 1.32
CA GLN A 137 -14.14 5.44 2.47
C GLN A 137 -14.52 6.61 3.38
N GLY A 138 -13.59 7.51 3.69
CA GLY A 138 -13.87 8.72 4.47
C GLY A 138 -14.93 9.62 3.84
N LEU A 139 -14.94 9.75 2.51
CA LEU A 139 -15.97 10.48 1.77
C LEU A 139 -17.33 9.78 1.83
N ALA A 140 -17.36 8.45 1.74
CA ALA A 140 -18.58 7.67 1.89
C ALA A 140 -19.18 7.84 3.30
N ASP A 141 -18.35 7.83 4.33
CA ASP A 141 -18.75 8.04 5.72
C ASP A 141 -19.32 9.46 5.97
N LEU A 142 -18.89 10.45 5.18
CA LEU A 142 -19.43 11.80 5.17
C LEU A 142 -20.75 11.95 4.36
N GLY A 143 -21.24 10.87 3.78
CA GLY A 143 -22.49 10.84 3.04
C GLY A 143 -22.39 11.19 1.55
N GLU A 144 -21.16 11.27 0.98
CA GLU A 144 -20.97 11.55 -0.45
C GLU A 144 -21.41 10.38 -1.37
N GLY A 145 -21.70 9.21 -0.80
CA GLY A 145 -22.34 8.08 -1.51
C GLY A 145 -21.64 7.71 -2.83
N ASN A 146 -22.39 7.70 -3.93
CA ASN A 146 -21.88 7.36 -5.26
C ASN A 146 -20.82 8.35 -5.82
N ARG A 147 -20.66 9.52 -5.22
CA ARG A 147 -19.66 10.53 -5.62
C ARG A 147 -18.33 10.31 -4.95
N ALA A 148 -18.26 9.53 -3.86
CA ALA A 148 -17.06 9.32 -3.05
C ALA A 148 -15.87 8.84 -3.90
N ALA A 149 -16.08 7.82 -4.75
CA ALA A 149 -15.05 7.29 -5.63
C ALA A 149 -14.51 8.34 -6.62
N VAL A 150 -15.42 9.11 -7.24
CA VAL A 150 -15.05 10.16 -8.20
C VAL A 150 -14.26 11.28 -7.54
N LEU A 151 -14.69 11.71 -6.35
CA LEU A 151 -14.01 12.76 -5.58
C LEU A 151 -12.63 12.27 -5.11
N ALA A 152 -12.54 11.05 -4.58
CA ALA A 152 -11.27 10.48 -4.17
C ALA A 152 -10.27 10.40 -5.33
N GLN A 153 -10.69 9.86 -6.48
CA GLN A 153 -9.83 9.76 -7.67
C GLN A 153 -9.37 11.13 -8.19
N ARG A 154 -10.22 12.13 -8.10
CA ARG A 154 -9.91 13.48 -8.58
C ARG A 154 -8.94 14.24 -7.69
N TYR A 155 -9.10 14.17 -6.37
CA TYR A 155 -8.40 15.05 -5.44
C TYR A 155 -7.30 14.35 -4.63
N ALA A 156 -7.51 13.10 -4.18
CA ALA A 156 -6.59 12.45 -3.26
C ALA A 156 -5.17 12.22 -3.81
N PRO A 157 -4.95 11.93 -5.11
CA PRO A 157 -3.60 11.82 -5.66
C PRO A 157 -2.79 13.12 -5.59
N GLY A 158 -3.47 14.27 -5.67
CA GLY A 158 -2.84 15.60 -5.64
C GLY A 158 -2.41 16.07 -4.24
N LEU A 159 -2.84 15.40 -3.18
CA LEU A 159 -2.47 15.78 -1.82
C LEU A 159 -1.02 15.37 -1.52
N PRO A 160 -0.15 16.32 -1.04
CA PRO A 160 1.26 16.03 -0.79
C PRO A 160 1.47 14.94 0.26
N ILE A 161 2.60 14.23 0.19
CA ILE A 161 2.96 13.16 1.15
C ILE A 161 2.97 13.71 2.58
N SER A 162 3.58 14.87 2.81
CA SER A 162 3.62 15.52 4.12
C SER A 162 2.23 15.81 4.70
N TYR A 163 1.28 16.16 3.83
CA TYR A 163 -0.12 16.32 4.23
C TYR A 163 -0.75 14.96 4.61
N ARG A 164 -0.52 13.91 3.80
CA ARG A 164 -1.07 12.57 4.06
C ARG A 164 -0.60 12.00 5.39
N GLU A 165 0.67 12.25 5.75
CA GLU A 165 1.26 11.82 7.02
C GLU A 165 0.70 12.55 8.24
N SER A 166 0.34 13.83 8.07
CA SER A 166 -0.11 14.69 9.18
C SER A 166 -1.61 14.67 9.40
N ALA A 167 -2.41 14.58 8.32
CA ALA A 167 -3.87 14.76 8.39
C ALA A 167 -4.65 13.44 8.42
N GLY A 168 -4.15 12.40 7.78
CA GLY A 168 -4.87 11.14 7.62
C GLY A 168 -6.06 11.21 6.62
N PRO A 169 -6.62 10.04 6.23
CA PRO A 169 -7.61 9.96 5.16
C PRO A 169 -8.98 10.55 5.54
N ALA A 170 -9.40 10.42 6.78
CA ALA A 170 -10.68 10.95 7.25
C ALA A 170 -10.71 12.48 7.25
N GLU A 171 -9.58 13.12 7.60
CA GLU A 171 -9.45 14.56 7.54
C GLU A 171 -9.35 15.06 6.10
N ALA A 172 -8.62 14.31 5.25
CA ALA A 172 -8.55 14.60 3.83
C ALA A 172 -9.92 14.53 3.14
N ALA A 173 -10.79 13.60 3.53
CA ALA A 173 -12.14 13.52 3.02
C ALA A 173 -12.93 14.80 3.31
N LYS A 174 -12.84 15.35 4.52
CA LYS A 174 -13.47 16.63 4.89
C LYS A 174 -12.92 17.78 4.05
N ASP A 175 -11.61 17.83 3.89
CA ASP A 175 -10.95 18.88 3.11
C ASP A 175 -11.33 18.81 1.63
N ILE A 176 -11.48 17.61 1.07
CA ILE A 176 -11.94 17.40 -0.31
C ILE A 176 -13.39 17.89 -0.50
N VAL A 177 -14.27 17.65 0.46
CA VAL A 177 -15.65 18.17 0.41
C VAL A 177 -15.65 19.70 0.35
N GLU A 178 -14.86 20.35 1.19
CA GLU A 178 -14.74 21.82 1.17
C GLU A 178 -14.15 22.33 -0.15
N LEU A 179 -13.06 21.74 -0.63
CA LEU A 179 -12.45 22.11 -1.91
C LEU A 179 -13.41 21.91 -3.08
N HIS A 180 -14.20 20.83 -3.07
CA HIS A 180 -15.15 20.53 -4.14
C HIS A 180 -16.33 21.51 -4.18
N ARG A 181 -16.69 22.10 -3.06
CA ARG A 181 -17.77 23.10 -2.96
C ARG A 181 -17.39 24.45 -3.55
N LEU A 182 -16.10 24.74 -3.69
CA LEU A 182 -15.64 25.98 -4.31
C LEU A 182 -15.99 25.99 -5.79
N GLY A 183 -16.81 26.93 -6.22
CA GLY A 183 -17.38 27.01 -7.59
C GLY A 183 -16.51 27.77 -8.57
N GLY A 184 -15.54 28.57 -8.12
CA GLY A 184 -14.75 29.37 -9.04
C GLY A 184 -13.61 30.18 -8.43
N PRO A 185 -12.84 30.88 -9.28
CA PRO A 185 -11.76 31.76 -8.86
C PRO A 185 -12.27 32.83 -7.88
N GLY A 186 -11.52 33.03 -6.79
CA GLY A 186 -11.85 33.99 -5.74
C GLY A 186 -12.78 33.48 -4.65
N GLU A 187 -13.42 32.33 -4.81
CA GLU A 187 -14.16 31.72 -3.72
C GLU A 187 -13.22 31.16 -2.64
N ARG A 188 -13.63 31.28 -1.41
CA ARG A 188 -12.91 30.78 -0.25
C ARG A 188 -13.86 30.12 0.73
N SER A 189 -13.43 29.02 1.36
CA SER A 189 -14.10 28.40 2.50
C SER A 189 -13.17 28.40 3.69
N VAL A 190 -13.74 28.47 4.87
CA VAL A 190 -12.99 28.44 6.14
C VAL A 190 -13.64 27.41 7.05
N ARG A 191 -12.81 26.50 7.57
CA ARG A 191 -13.24 25.50 8.54
C ARG A 191 -12.48 25.67 9.85
N PHE A 192 -13.23 25.80 10.93
CA PHE A 192 -12.70 25.77 12.28
C PHE A 192 -12.82 24.36 12.83
N TYR A 193 -11.76 23.85 13.46
CA TYR A 193 -11.77 22.52 14.06
C TYR A 193 -10.79 22.42 15.23
N ARG A 194 -10.91 21.34 15.98
CA ARG A 194 -9.91 20.90 16.97
C ARG A 194 -9.42 19.52 16.57
N ALA A 195 -8.13 19.29 16.72
CA ALA A 195 -7.54 17.96 16.57
C ALA A 195 -7.66 17.18 17.88
N GLU A 196 -7.60 15.87 17.80
CA GLU A 196 -7.49 15.02 18.98
C GLU A 196 -6.20 15.34 19.73
N GLY A 197 -6.31 15.62 21.04
CA GLY A 197 -5.19 16.07 21.87
C GLY A 197 -5.01 17.58 21.97
N ASP A 198 -5.78 18.41 21.25
CA ASP A 198 -5.78 19.86 21.44
C ASP A 198 -6.40 20.24 22.79
N ASP A 199 -5.82 21.23 23.45
CA ASP A 199 -6.41 21.79 24.67
C ASP A 199 -7.70 22.58 24.37
N ALA A 200 -8.46 22.91 25.41
CA ALA A 200 -9.73 23.62 25.28
C ALA A 200 -9.59 25.05 24.69
N ARG A 201 -8.37 25.62 24.68
CA ARG A 201 -8.07 26.95 24.18
C ARG A 201 -7.52 26.93 22.75
N THR A 202 -7.14 25.77 22.23
CA THR A 202 -6.62 25.62 20.87
C THR A 202 -7.77 25.56 19.87
N LEU A 203 -7.78 26.46 18.91
CA LEU A 203 -8.68 26.47 17.77
C LEU A 203 -7.83 26.48 16.49
N ARG A 204 -8.04 25.49 15.66
CA ARG A 204 -7.37 25.37 14.35
C ARG A 204 -8.26 25.92 13.26
N VAL A 205 -7.65 26.54 12.27
CA VAL A 205 -8.34 27.13 11.13
C VAL A 205 -7.72 26.58 9.85
N LYS A 206 -8.56 26.11 8.94
CA LYS A 206 -8.18 25.79 7.56
C LYS A 206 -8.87 26.74 6.61
N ILE A 207 -8.13 27.26 5.66
CA ILE A 207 -8.63 28.13 4.58
C ILE A 207 -8.47 27.37 3.28
N TYR A 208 -9.54 27.25 2.54
CA TYR A 208 -9.56 26.60 1.23
C TYR A 208 -9.70 27.68 0.15
N SER A 209 -8.84 27.58 -0.86
CA SER A 209 -8.84 28.50 -1.99
C SER A 209 -8.42 27.74 -3.25
N PRO A 210 -9.04 27.97 -4.43
CA PRO A 210 -8.60 27.43 -5.69
C PRO A 210 -7.32 28.11 -6.20
N GLU A 211 -6.96 29.26 -5.65
CA GLU A 211 -5.77 30.05 -5.99
C GLU A 211 -4.79 30.13 -4.82
N PRO A 212 -3.49 30.31 -5.09
CA PRO A 212 -2.51 30.54 -4.04
C PRO A 212 -2.92 31.72 -3.15
N LEU A 213 -2.83 31.51 -1.83
CA LEU A 213 -3.02 32.61 -0.88
C LEU A 213 -1.77 33.50 -0.88
N VAL A 214 -1.92 34.75 -1.28
CA VAL A 214 -0.91 35.78 -1.06
C VAL A 214 -1.15 36.32 0.35
N LEU A 215 -0.22 36.06 1.26
CA LEU A 215 -0.20 36.57 2.62
C LEU A 215 0.61 37.85 2.68
#